data_5bc4bc1ee0bab8afd3b44dbdbb91a67e
#
_entry.id   5bc4bc1ee0bab8afd3b44dbdbb91a67e
#
_cell.length_a   1.000
_cell.length_b   1.000
_cell.length_c   1.000
_cell.angle_alpha   90.00
_cell.angle_beta   90.00
_cell.angle_gamma   90.00
#
_symmetry.space_group_name_H-M   'P 1'
#
loop_
_entity.id
_entity.type
_entity.pdbx_description
1 polymer ?
#
loop_
_entity_poly.entity_id
_entity_poly.type
_entity_poly.pdbx_seq_one_letter_code
_entity_poly.pdbx_strand_id
1 'polypeptide(L)'
;MEEFTTRAQLLDVVRRLRADLDAAVAEAGAERAVQPGGFDELSFKDVIAHLTGWRLVTAARLEASMRDEEPVFPWPEHLEEGVDLHAINRWFYETNRDKPLEQILAESNETFDRVERAIATLPEDALLTPGRFDWISWSDHGLGPAVVRGAMDHYRVEHEPDIRAWLQQG
;
A
#
# COMPACT_ATOMS: atom_id res chain seq x y z
N MET A 1 -10.46 -17.84 -3.46
CA MET A 1 -10.16 -16.54 -2.82
C MET A 1 -9.51 -16.85 -1.48
N GLU A 2 -8.30 -16.36 -1.23
CA GLU A 2 -7.55 -16.67 -0.01
C GLU A 2 -8.24 -16.00 1.18
N GLU A 3 -8.62 -16.80 2.18
CA GLU A 3 -9.30 -16.32 3.38
C GLU A 3 -8.26 -16.14 4.50
N PHE A 4 -8.09 -14.90 4.97
CA PHE A 4 -7.17 -14.60 6.06
C PHE A 4 -7.88 -14.77 7.40
N THR A 5 -7.55 -15.84 8.10
CA THR A 5 -8.14 -16.20 9.39
C THR A 5 -7.17 -16.09 10.55
N THR A 6 -5.90 -15.76 10.28
CA THR A 6 -4.87 -15.63 11.29
C THR A 6 -3.96 -14.41 11.05
N ARG A 7 -3.43 -13.85 12.13
CA ARG A 7 -2.38 -12.80 12.07
C ARG A 7 -1.17 -13.23 11.26
N ALA A 8 -0.75 -14.49 11.41
CA ALA A 8 0.42 -15.01 10.70
C ALA A 8 0.26 -14.96 9.18
N GLN A 9 -0.93 -15.29 8.66
CA GLN A 9 -1.24 -15.19 7.23
C GLN A 9 -1.16 -13.74 6.73
N LEU A 10 -1.69 -12.78 7.50
CA LEU A 10 -1.62 -11.36 7.14
C LEU A 10 -0.17 -10.86 7.09
N LEU A 11 0.65 -11.18 8.09
CA LEU A 11 2.07 -10.84 8.11
C LEU A 11 2.83 -11.46 6.95
N ASP A 12 2.56 -12.72 6.63
CA ASP A 12 3.20 -13.43 5.53
C ASP A 12 2.91 -12.77 4.17
N VAL A 13 1.67 -12.36 3.95
CA VAL A 13 1.28 -11.63 2.73
C VAL A 13 2.00 -10.29 2.62
N VAL A 14 2.03 -9.49 3.68
CA VAL A 14 2.72 -8.19 3.68
C VAL A 14 4.21 -8.36 3.39
N ARG A 15 4.86 -9.36 4.00
CA ARG A 15 6.27 -9.66 3.76
C ARG A 15 6.56 -10.13 2.35
N ARG A 16 5.66 -10.93 1.76
CA ARG A 16 5.77 -11.32 0.35
C ARG A 16 5.65 -10.12 -0.59
N LEU A 17 4.67 -9.24 -0.37
CA LEU A 17 4.54 -8.00 -1.14
C LEU A 17 5.81 -7.15 -1.08
N ARG A 18 6.39 -7.00 0.11
CA ARG A 18 7.66 -6.29 0.29
C ARG A 18 8.78 -6.94 -0.50
N ALA A 19 8.96 -8.24 -0.37
CA ALA A 19 10.00 -8.98 -1.07
C ALA A 19 9.84 -8.92 -2.61
N ASP A 20 8.61 -8.99 -3.11
CA ASP A 20 8.32 -8.87 -4.55
C ASP A 20 8.69 -7.48 -5.08
N LEU A 21 8.35 -6.42 -4.33
CA LEU A 21 8.69 -5.05 -4.70
C LEU A 21 10.21 -4.80 -4.61
N ASP A 22 10.87 -5.27 -3.56
CA ASP A 22 12.33 -5.16 -3.38
C ASP A 22 13.07 -5.88 -4.52
N ALA A 23 12.59 -7.05 -4.93
CA ALA A 23 13.15 -7.78 -6.07
C ALA A 23 13.00 -6.99 -7.39
N ALA A 24 11.83 -6.40 -7.63
CA ALA A 24 11.58 -5.57 -8.81
C ALA A 24 12.49 -4.33 -8.83
N VAL A 25 12.68 -3.67 -7.68
CA VAL A 25 13.59 -2.53 -7.54
C VAL A 25 15.04 -2.93 -7.83
N ALA A 26 15.48 -4.07 -7.28
CA ALA A 26 16.83 -4.58 -7.51
C ALA A 26 17.07 -4.94 -8.99
N GLU A 27 16.08 -5.54 -9.65
CA GLU A 27 16.14 -5.90 -11.08
C GLU A 27 16.16 -4.65 -11.98
N ALA A 28 15.34 -3.64 -11.67
CA ALA A 28 15.28 -2.39 -12.43
C ALA A 28 16.60 -1.60 -12.36
N GLY A 29 17.20 -1.55 -11.19
CA GLY A 29 18.33 -0.69 -10.89
C GLY A 29 17.95 0.80 -10.79
N ALA A 30 18.80 1.57 -10.10
CA ALA A 30 18.49 2.97 -9.76
C ALA A 30 18.35 3.88 -11.00
N GLU A 31 19.17 3.68 -12.01
CA GLU A 31 19.17 4.50 -13.23
C GLU A 31 17.87 4.34 -14.01
N ARG A 32 17.44 3.11 -14.24
CA ARG A 32 16.22 2.81 -14.99
C ARG A 32 14.96 3.16 -14.20
N ALA A 33 14.97 3.00 -12.87
CA ALA A 33 13.81 3.26 -12.03
C ALA A 33 13.34 4.72 -12.04
N VAL A 34 14.21 5.67 -12.38
CA VAL A 34 13.87 7.11 -12.43
C VAL A 34 13.56 7.61 -13.84
N GLN A 35 13.69 6.78 -14.86
CA GLN A 35 13.41 7.18 -16.24
C GLN A 35 11.90 7.18 -16.49
N PRO A 36 11.33 8.26 -17.05
CA PRO A 36 9.93 8.30 -17.42
C PRO A 36 9.63 7.40 -18.62
N GLY A 37 8.34 7.04 -18.79
CA GLY A 37 7.87 6.31 -19.96
C GLY A 37 7.83 4.80 -19.79
N GLY A 38 8.08 4.27 -18.58
CA GLY A 38 7.90 2.86 -18.28
C GLY A 38 6.45 2.47 -17.99
N PHE A 39 5.67 3.45 -17.49
CA PHE A 39 4.26 3.29 -17.10
C PHE A 39 3.48 4.51 -17.60
N ASP A 40 3.11 4.51 -18.87
CA ASP A 40 2.70 5.69 -19.61
C ASP A 40 3.77 6.79 -19.55
N GLU A 41 3.49 7.93 -18.92
CA GLU A 41 4.46 9.01 -18.72
C GLU A 41 5.23 8.90 -17.37
N LEU A 42 4.85 7.94 -16.52
CA LEU A 42 5.43 7.78 -15.19
C LEU A 42 6.70 6.93 -15.22
N SER A 43 7.55 7.15 -14.22
CA SER A 43 8.71 6.31 -13.91
C SER A 43 8.32 5.18 -12.94
N PHE A 44 9.18 4.17 -12.80
CA PHE A 44 8.97 3.15 -11.77
C PHE A 44 9.04 3.73 -10.35
N LYS A 45 9.86 4.76 -10.12
CA LYS A 45 9.88 5.54 -8.89
C LYS A 45 8.49 6.10 -8.56
N ASP A 46 7.76 6.61 -9.54
CA ASP A 46 6.43 7.19 -9.33
C ASP A 46 5.40 6.10 -8.99
N VAL A 47 5.51 4.92 -9.60
CA VAL A 47 4.70 3.74 -9.24
C VAL A 47 4.98 3.30 -7.79
N ILE A 48 6.25 3.25 -7.37
CA ILE A 48 6.61 2.92 -5.98
C ILE A 48 6.01 3.95 -5.01
N ALA A 49 6.08 5.24 -5.34
CA ALA A 49 5.51 6.31 -4.53
C ALA A 49 3.98 6.19 -4.41
N HIS A 50 3.30 5.87 -5.51
CA HIS A 50 1.86 5.61 -5.56
C HIS A 50 1.46 4.42 -4.66
N LEU A 51 2.13 3.29 -4.81
CA LEU A 51 1.92 2.09 -3.97
C LEU A 51 2.18 2.38 -2.48
N THR A 52 3.19 3.20 -2.19
CA THR A 52 3.50 3.64 -0.83
C THR A 52 2.39 4.51 -0.27
N GLY A 53 1.82 5.42 -1.06
CA GLY A 53 0.68 6.25 -0.68
C GLY A 53 -0.53 5.42 -0.24
N TRP A 54 -0.92 4.42 -1.03
CA TRP A 54 -2.02 3.52 -0.67
C TRP A 54 -1.69 2.60 0.52
N ARG A 55 -0.45 2.23 0.69
CA ARG A 55 -0.01 1.48 1.86
C ARG A 55 0.00 2.34 3.14
N LEU A 56 0.21 3.66 3.03
CA LEU A 56 0.00 4.60 4.14
C LEU A 56 -1.47 4.61 4.61
N VAL A 57 -2.42 4.48 3.69
CA VAL A 57 -3.85 4.34 4.02
C VAL A 57 -4.09 3.07 4.83
N THR A 58 -3.50 1.94 4.41
CA THR A 58 -3.54 0.69 5.17
C THR A 58 -2.95 0.85 6.57
N ALA A 59 -1.79 1.49 6.69
CA ALA A 59 -1.15 1.77 7.98
C ALA A 59 -2.03 2.67 8.86
N ALA A 60 -2.60 3.75 8.29
CA ALA A 60 -3.47 4.68 9.03
C ALA A 60 -4.70 3.97 9.61
N ARG A 61 -5.34 3.08 8.87
CA ARG A 61 -6.48 2.28 9.35
C ARG A 61 -6.10 1.36 10.50
N LEU A 62 -5.00 0.63 10.36
CA LEU A 62 -4.51 -0.27 11.40
C LEU A 62 -4.10 0.49 12.67
N GLU A 63 -3.41 1.62 12.53
CA GLU A 63 -2.97 2.45 13.65
C GLU A 63 -4.12 3.17 14.36
N ALA A 64 -5.13 3.63 13.62
CA ALA A 64 -6.33 4.25 14.20
C ALA A 64 -7.11 3.24 15.04
N SER A 65 -7.23 2.00 14.57
CA SER A 65 -7.91 0.93 15.29
C SER A 65 -7.24 0.57 16.64
N MET A 66 -5.92 0.83 16.79
CA MET A 66 -5.22 0.66 18.09
C MET A 66 -5.73 1.65 19.15
N ARG A 67 -6.32 2.77 18.74
CA ARG A 67 -6.85 3.82 19.60
C ARG A 67 -8.38 3.86 19.63
N ASP A 68 -9.04 2.93 18.90
CA ASP A 68 -10.49 2.91 18.68
C ASP A 68 -11.00 4.23 18.04
N GLU A 69 -10.23 4.78 17.09
CA GLU A 69 -10.49 6.04 16.38
C GLU A 69 -10.71 5.79 14.90
N GLU A 70 -11.33 6.75 14.21
CA GLU A 70 -11.39 6.76 12.75
C GLU A 70 -10.03 7.12 12.15
N PRO A 71 -9.65 6.52 11.00
CA PRO A 71 -8.39 6.83 10.36
C PRO A 71 -8.37 8.24 9.78
N VAL A 72 -7.23 8.93 9.91
CA VAL A 72 -6.93 10.18 9.22
C VAL A 72 -6.01 9.85 8.05
N PHE A 73 -6.39 10.26 6.85
CA PHE A 73 -5.64 9.99 5.63
C PHE A 73 -4.66 11.10 5.26
N PRO A 74 -3.61 10.80 4.46
CA PRO A 74 -2.54 11.75 4.19
C PRO A 74 -2.92 12.91 3.23
N TRP A 75 -4.01 12.77 2.48
CA TRP A 75 -4.47 13.78 1.53
C TRP A 75 -5.31 14.88 2.19
N PRO A 76 -5.57 16.02 1.50
CA PRO A 76 -6.41 17.11 2.02
C PRO A 76 -7.85 16.65 2.35
N GLU A 77 -8.40 17.16 3.45
CA GLU A 77 -9.72 16.78 3.99
C GLU A 77 -10.90 16.90 3.00
N HIS A 78 -10.77 17.73 1.98
CA HIS A 78 -11.83 17.90 0.97
C HIS A 78 -11.85 16.80 -0.09
N LEU A 79 -10.90 15.88 -0.08
CA LEU A 79 -10.86 14.72 -0.97
C LEU A 79 -11.39 13.48 -0.25
N GLU A 80 -12.37 12.83 -0.86
CA GLU A 80 -13.04 11.65 -0.30
C GLU A 80 -12.57 10.37 -1.02
N GLU A 81 -12.13 9.38 -0.25
CA GLU A 81 -11.82 8.06 -0.78
C GLU A 81 -13.07 7.43 -1.41
N GLY A 82 -12.90 6.83 -2.59
CA GLY A 82 -14.01 6.23 -3.34
C GLY A 82 -14.76 7.20 -4.24
N VAL A 83 -14.64 8.52 -4.04
CA VAL A 83 -15.20 9.57 -4.89
C VAL A 83 -14.12 10.26 -5.72
N ASP A 84 -13.06 10.72 -5.04
CA ASP A 84 -12.00 11.54 -5.64
C ASP A 84 -10.72 10.77 -5.98
N LEU A 85 -10.85 9.49 -6.34
CA LEU A 85 -9.72 8.59 -6.56
C LEU A 85 -8.64 9.19 -7.49
N HIS A 86 -9.04 9.81 -8.60
CA HIS A 86 -8.09 10.44 -9.53
C HIS A 86 -7.39 11.65 -8.92
N ALA A 87 -8.08 12.44 -8.09
CA ALA A 87 -7.48 13.59 -7.42
C ALA A 87 -6.51 13.13 -6.32
N ILE A 88 -6.83 12.07 -5.58
CA ILE A 88 -5.95 11.44 -4.58
C ILE A 88 -4.69 10.87 -5.24
N ASN A 89 -4.83 10.13 -6.34
CA ASN A 89 -3.69 9.60 -7.08
C ASN A 89 -2.79 10.72 -7.63
N ARG A 90 -3.39 11.81 -8.14
CA ARG A 90 -2.65 12.99 -8.57
C ARG A 90 -1.92 13.64 -7.39
N TRP A 91 -2.56 13.75 -6.23
CA TRP A 91 -1.94 14.30 -5.03
C TRP A 91 -0.73 13.45 -4.60
N PHE A 92 -0.82 12.12 -4.62
CA PHE A 92 0.34 11.26 -4.37
C PHE A 92 1.48 11.54 -5.35
N TYR A 93 1.19 11.66 -6.64
CA TYR A 93 2.19 11.95 -7.66
C TYR A 93 2.85 13.33 -7.42
N GLU A 94 2.05 14.39 -7.32
CA GLU A 94 2.55 15.77 -7.16
C GLU A 94 3.39 15.96 -5.90
N THR A 95 3.03 15.28 -4.81
CA THR A 95 3.75 15.34 -3.53
C THR A 95 5.10 14.62 -3.59
N ASN A 96 5.24 13.62 -4.46
CA ASN A 96 6.41 12.72 -4.46
C ASN A 96 7.31 12.86 -5.69
N ARG A 97 6.86 13.44 -6.80
CA ARG A 97 7.59 13.46 -8.08
C ARG A 97 9.00 14.04 -7.98
N ASP A 98 9.21 15.04 -7.14
CA ASP A 98 10.49 15.73 -6.98
C ASP A 98 11.41 15.10 -5.92
N LYS A 99 10.94 14.06 -5.21
CA LYS A 99 11.76 13.32 -4.25
C LYS A 99 12.75 12.41 -4.97
N PRO A 100 13.99 12.28 -4.45
CA PRO A 100 14.94 11.31 -4.98
C PRO A 100 14.47 9.88 -4.72
N LEU A 101 14.91 8.94 -5.56
CA LEU A 101 14.56 7.50 -5.45
C LEU A 101 14.88 6.94 -4.06
N GLU A 102 16.03 7.28 -3.50
CA GLU A 102 16.44 6.82 -2.16
C GLU A 102 15.43 7.19 -1.08
N GLN A 103 14.88 8.41 -1.14
CA GLN A 103 13.84 8.85 -0.19
C GLN A 103 12.54 8.07 -0.40
N ILE A 104 12.11 7.86 -1.65
CA ILE A 104 10.90 7.06 -1.96
C ILE A 104 11.05 5.63 -1.43
N LEU A 105 12.21 5.00 -1.62
CA LEU A 105 12.48 3.66 -1.12
C LEU A 105 12.51 3.60 0.42
N ALA A 106 13.08 4.60 1.07
CA ALA A 106 13.08 4.71 2.53
C ALA A 106 11.65 4.85 3.08
N GLU A 107 10.82 5.73 2.50
CA GLU A 107 9.42 5.92 2.87
C GLU A 107 8.59 4.64 2.62
N SER A 108 8.86 3.92 1.52
CA SER A 108 8.24 2.63 1.22
C SER A 108 8.55 1.59 2.30
N ASN A 109 9.81 1.46 2.67
CA ASN A 109 10.26 0.53 3.71
C ASN A 109 9.65 0.86 5.07
N GLU A 110 9.67 2.14 5.47
CA GLU A 110 9.06 2.59 6.72
C GLU A 110 7.56 2.27 6.77
N THR A 111 6.88 2.42 5.64
CA THR A 111 5.44 2.12 5.56
C THR A 111 5.16 0.63 5.72
N PHE A 112 5.97 -0.25 5.15
CA PHE A 112 5.89 -1.69 5.40
C PHE A 112 6.12 -2.01 6.89
N ASP A 113 7.13 -1.41 7.51
CA ASP A 113 7.43 -1.61 8.94
C ASP A 113 6.25 -1.17 9.82
N ARG A 114 5.56 -0.08 9.49
CA ARG A 114 4.36 0.38 10.20
C ARG A 114 3.22 -0.63 10.08
N VAL A 115 2.93 -1.11 8.88
CA VAL A 115 1.88 -2.11 8.64
C VAL A 115 2.19 -3.41 9.39
N GLU A 116 3.40 -3.94 9.27
CA GLU A 116 3.80 -5.16 9.97
C GLU A 116 3.70 -5.00 11.50
N ARG A 117 4.16 -3.88 12.05
CA ARG A 117 4.10 -3.59 13.48
C ARG A 117 2.66 -3.50 13.96
N ALA A 118 1.80 -2.81 13.24
CA ALA A 118 0.39 -2.67 13.59
C ALA A 118 -0.32 -4.03 13.59
N ILE A 119 -0.12 -4.86 12.56
CA ILE A 119 -0.67 -6.22 12.51
C ILE A 119 -0.14 -7.08 13.68
N ALA A 120 1.15 -6.97 14.01
CA ALA A 120 1.76 -7.76 15.07
C ALA A 120 1.26 -7.39 16.47
N THR A 121 0.88 -6.14 16.70
CA THR A 121 0.54 -5.60 18.04
C THR A 121 -0.95 -5.46 18.31
N LEU A 122 -1.79 -5.34 17.26
CA LEU A 122 -3.25 -5.28 17.44
C LEU A 122 -3.79 -6.54 18.14
N PRO A 123 -4.77 -6.40 19.06
CA PRO A 123 -5.51 -7.54 19.59
C PRO A 123 -6.13 -8.35 18.43
N GLU A 124 -6.18 -9.66 18.57
CA GLU A 124 -6.63 -10.54 17.49
C GLU A 124 -8.12 -10.33 17.14
N ASP A 125 -8.94 -10.01 18.13
CA ASP A 125 -10.34 -9.66 17.94
C ASP A 125 -10.49 -8.35 17.16
N ALA A 126 -9.69 -7.32 17.46
CA ALA A 126 -9.67 -6.07 16.70
C ALA A 126 -9.21 -6.29 15.24
N LEU A 127 -8.28 -7.23 15.04
CA LEU A 127 -7.71 -7.50 13.71
C LEU A 127 -8.65 -8.35 12.83
N LEU A 128 -9.32 -9.36 13.40
CA LEU A 128 -9.98 -10.42 12.63
C LEU A 128 -11.52 -10.42 12.72
N THR A 129 -12.10 -9.73 13.74
CA THR A 129 -13.56 -9.78 13.92
C THR A 129 -14.28 -8.82 12.95
N PRO A 130 -15.20 -9.33 12.10
CA PRO A 130 -16.04 -8.48 11.27
C PRO A 130 -16.91 -7.53 12.12
N GLY A 131 -17.11 -6.31 11.61
CA GLY A 131 -17.98 -5.32 12.27
C GLY A 131 -17.44 -4.78 13.60
N ARG A 132 -16.16 -4.99 13.90
CA ARG A 132 -15.52 -4.47 15.13
C ARG A 132 -15.41 -2.93 15.11
N PHE A 133 -15.32 -2.33 13.91
CA PHE A 133 -15.21 -0.90 13.71
C PHE A 133 -16.31 -0.42 12.74
N ASP A 134 -17.14 0.52 13.17
CA ASP A 134 -18.28 1.05 12.39
C ASP A 134 -17.85 1.74 11.08
N TRP A 135 -16.65 2.32 11.06
CA TRP A 135 -16.08 2.96 9.86
C TRP A 135 -15.58 1.97 8.79
N ILE A 136 -15.62 0.65 9.05
CA ILE A 136 -15.38 -0.40 8.04
C ILE A 136 -16.73 -0.88 7.51
N SER A 137 -17.45 -0.04 6.80
CA SER A 137 -18.75 -0.41 6.20
C SER A 137 -18.63 -1.05 4.82
N TRP A 138 -17.43 -1.03 4.23
CA TRP A 138 -17.15 -1.48 2.87
C TRP A 138 -16.69 -2.95 2.78
N SER A 139 -16.59 -3.66 3.90
CA SER A 139 -16.12 -5.05 3.94
C SER A 139 -16.86 -5.88 4.98
N ASP A 140 -17.23 -7.11 4.59
CA ASP A 140 -17.79 -8.12 5.49
C ASP A 140 -16.72 -8.90 6.27
N HIS A 141 -15.43 -8.52 6.12
CA HIS A 141 -14.29 -9.11 6.80
C HIS A 141 -13.84 -8.25 7.99
N GLY A 142 -13.02 -8.83 8.88
CA GLY A 142 -12.30 -8.06 9.89
C GLY A 142 -11.35 -7.05 9.27
N LEU A 143 -10.89 -6.08 10.05
CA LEU A 143 -10.02 -4.99 9.59
C LEU A 143 -8.78 -5.51 8.86
N GLY A 144 -8.03 -6.43 9.46
CA GLY A 144 -6.78 -6.96 8.89
C GLY A 144 -6.98 -7.59 7.51
N PRO A 145 -7.88 -8.60 7.38
CA PRO A 145 -8.21 -9.18 6.08
C PRO A 145 -8.65 -8.14 5.05
N ALA A 146 -9.48 -7.16 5.43
CA ALA A 146 -9.99 -6.14 4.53
C ALA A 146 -8.88 -5.27 3.95
N VAL A 147 -8.04 -4.68 4.81
CA VAL A 147 -6.99 -3.73 4.37
C VAL A 147 -5.79 -4.42 3.71
N VAL A 148 -5.40 -5.63 4.18
CA VAL A 148 -4.30 -6.37 3.57
C VAL A 148 -4.70 -6.92 2.21
N ARG A 149 -5.94 -7.41 2.06
CA ARG A 149 -6.46 -7.83 0.75
C ARG A 149 -6.50 -6.67 -0.22
N GLY A 150 -7.02 -5.51 0.18
CA GLY A 150 -7.04 -4.31 -0.67
C GLY A 150 -5.64 -3.93 -1.16
N ALA A 151 -4.65 -3.88 -0.28
CA ALA A 151 -3.27 -3.59 -0.64
C ALA A 151 -2.65 -4.67 -1.55
N MET A 152 -2.95 -5.95 -1.31
CA MET A 152 -2.46 -7.07 -2.13
C MET A 152 -3.06 -7.05 -3.53
N ASP A 153 -4.38 -6.89 -3.63
CA ASP A 153 -5.07 -6.88 -4.92
C ASP A 153 -4.65 -5.66 -5.75
N HIS A 154 -4.51 -4.49 -5.13
CA HIS A 154 -4.01 -3.28 -5.76
C HIS A 154 -2.62 -3.51 -6.40
N TYR A 155 -1.69 -4.11 -5.66
CA TYR A 155 -0.38 -4.43 -6.22
C TYR A 155 -0.47 -5.52 -7.30
N ARG A 156 -1.04 -6.69 -6.98
CA ARG A 156 -0.98 -7.89 -7.83
C ARG A 156 -1.83 -7.83 -9.07
N VAL A 157 -2.97 -7.16 -8.99
CA VAL A 157 -3.93 -7.11 -10.11
C VAL A 157 -3.70 -5.88 -10.98
N GLU A 158 -3.40 -4.74 -10.35
CA GLU A 158 -3.34 -3.47 -11.06
C GLU A 158 -1.92 -3.07 -11.49
N HIS A 159 -0.88 -3.47 -10.75
CA HIS A 159 0.48 -2.99 -11.01
C HIS A 159 1.52 -4.07 -11.33
N GLU A 160 1.48 -5.23 -10.69
CA GLU A 160 2.49 -6.27 -10.88
C GLU A 160 2.62 -6.73 -12.34
N PRO A 161 1.53 -6.94 -13.12
CA PRO A 161 1.64 -7.33 -14.51
C PRO A 161 2.43 -6.32 -15.36
N ASP A 162 2.16 -5.03 -15.16
CA ASP A 162 2.82 -3.95 -15.89
C ASP A 162 4.29 -3.80 -15.48
N ILE A 163 4.58 -3.92 -14.17
CA ILE A 163 5.95 -3.91 -13.64
C ILE A 163 6.76 -5.07 -14.25
N ARG A 164 6.20 -6.29 -14.26
CA ARG A 164 6.88 -7.45 -14.85
C ARG A 164 7.09 -7.30 -16.36
N ALA A 165 6.09 -6.81 -17.08
CA ALA A 165 6.21 -6.56 -18.52
C ALA A 165 7.28 -5.51 -18.82
N TRP A 166 7.35 -4.44 -18.03
CA TRP A 166 8.37 -3.41 -18.15
C TRP A 166 9.78 -3.94 -17.87
N LEU A 167 9.96 -4.74 -16.81
CA LEU A 167 11.24 -5.34 -16.48
C LEU A 167 11.78 -6.23 -17.61
N GLN A 168 10.92 -6.94 -18.34
CA GLN A 168 11.31 -7.79 -19.46
C GLN A 168 11.73 -7.03 -20.72
N GLN A 169 11.46 -5.73 -20.83
CA GLN A 169 11.81 -4.91 -22.00
C GLN A 169 13.25 -4.36 -21.93
N GLY A 170 13.95 -4.52 -20.88
CA GLY A 170 15.33 -4.08 -20.66
C GLY A 170 16.29 -5.21 -20.74
#